data_8f77f1141bb80e80695505078da63a4b
#
_entry.id   8f77f1141bb80e80695505078da63a4b
#
_cell.length_a   1.000
_cell.length_b   1.000
_cell.length_c   1.000
_cell.angle_alpha   90.00
_cell.angle_beta   90.00
_cell.angle_gamma   90.00
#
_symmetry.space_group_name_H-M   'P 1'
#
loop_
_entity.id
_entity.type
_entity.pdbx_description
1 polymer ?
#
loop_
_entity_poly.entity_id
_entity_poly.type
_entity_poly.pdbx_seq_one_letter_code
_entity_poly.pdbx_strand_id
1 'polypeptide(L)'
;MIRDVVAYVQTLSAFHGVYLYGSVAKGTARPFESDLDFTLILTEPLTEEEHMQLDERTEHWLTNYPFVTKIDYDIGLLGDVIRDDEALRWGVWLKSVNLFLAGENLQSRFPSLRPTRALGFALNGGLCEQLKTDLFLLETGQVALLDSDSIVKRIVRSAYHLILEKDQSFVHDLETLRPILFHYFPDEPRFLSLFAAYDTQQIVSLEDVRYFIDWFSTRMSDESIL
;
A
#
# COMPACT_ATOMS: atom_id res chain seq x y z
N MET A 1 1.12 -23.45 0.86
CA MET A 1 1.59 -22.25 1.54
C MET A 1 0.46 -21.33 2.00
N ILE A 2 -0.37 -20.69 1.14
CA ILE A 2 -1.46 -19.78 1.60
C ILE A 2 -2.34 -20.47 2.66
N ARG A 3 -2.74 -21.72 2.43
CA ARG A 3 -3.54 -22.48 3.40
C ARG A 3 -2.83 -22.70 4.73
N ASP A 4 -1.52 -22.89 4.71
CA ASP A 4 -0.74 -23.13 5.93
C ASP A 4 -0.59 -21.86 6.74
N VAL A 5 -0.35 -20.70 6.06
CA VAL A 5 -0.34 -19.38 6.68
C VAL A 5 -1.71 -19.08 7.30
N VAL A 6 -2.80 -19.24 6.54
CA VAL A 6 -4.16 -18.99 7.02
C VAL A 6 -4.49 -19.89 8.22
N ALA A 7 -4.16 -21.18 8.16
CA ALA A 7 -4.40 -22.11 9.27
C ALA A 7 -3.63 -21.70 10.55
N TYR A 8 -2.41 -21.21 10.40
CA TYR A 8 -1.63 -20.76 11.54
C TYR A 8 -2.16 -19.44 12.12
N VAL A 9 -2.39 -18.39 11.29
CA VAL A 9 -2.85 -17.10 11.82
C VAL A 9 -4.22 -17.22 12.49
N GLN A 10 -5.06 -18.17 12.10
CA GLN A 10 -6.31 -18.48 12.80
C GLN A 10 -6.11 -19.04 14.21
N THR A 11 -4.92 -19.50 14.58
CA THR A 11 -4.60 -19.97 15.95
C THR A 11 -4.18 -18.83 16.88
N LEU A 12 -3.86 -17.65 16.35
CA LEU A 12 -3.50 -16.48 17.15
C LEU A 12 -4.68 -16.07 18.02
N SER A 13 -4.42 -15.73 19.28
CA SER A 13 -5.46 -15.40 20.25
C SER A 13 -6.26 -14.15 19.83
N ALA A 14 -5.59 -13.19 19.21
CA ALA A 14 -6.15 -11.94 18.74
C ALA A 14 -6.69 -11.99 17.29
N PHE A 15 -6.74 -13.17 16.65
CA PHE A 15 -7.17 -13.28 15.25
C PHE A 15 -8.61 -12.81 15.05
N HIS A 16 -8.82 -11.91 14.10
CA HIS A 16 -10.14 -11.48 13.66
C HIS A 16 -10.41 -11.82 12.20
N GLY A 17 -9.47 -11.51 11.30
CA GLY A 17 -9.61 -11.82 9.88
C GLY A 17 -8.31 -11.74 9.11
N VAL A 18 -8.24 -12.46 7.98
CA VAL A 18 -7.08 -12.45 7.09
C VAL A 18 -7.50 -12.28 5.64
N TYR A 19 -6.76 -11.47 4.92
CA TYR A 19 -6.95 -11.14 3.52
C TYR A 19 -5.63 -11.31 2.77
N LEU A 20 -5.72 -11.52 1.46
CA LEU A 20 -4.61 -11.58 0.52
C LEU A 20 -4.64 -10.35 -0.38
N TYR A 21 -3.49 -9.72 -0.65
CA TYR A 21 -3.39 -8.64 -1.61
C TYR A 21 -2.18 -8.82 -2.54
N GLY A 22 -1.79 -7.80 -3.27
CA GLY A 22 -0.62 -7.82 -4.13
C GLY A 22 -0.78 -8.67 -5.40
N SER A 23 0.35 -9.10 -5.94
CA SER A 23 0.41 -9.80 -7.23
C SER A 23 -0.26 -11.17 -7.21
N VAL A 24 -0.18 -11.88 -6.08
CA VAL A 24 -0.80 -13.20 -5.91
C VAL A 24 -2.33 -13.09 -5.91
N ALA A 25 -2.89 -12.12 -5.20
CA ALA A 25 -4.33 -11.87 -5.18
C ALA A 25 -4.87 -11.50 -6.57
N LYS A 26 -4.07 -10.80 -7.38
CA LYS A 26 -4.41 -10.39 -8.76
C LYS A 26 -4.18 -11.48 -9.80
N GLY A 27 -3.53 -12.60 -9.46
CA GLY A 27 -3.16 -13.65 -10.41
C GLY A 27 -2.03 -13.26 -11.37
N THR A 28 -1.23 -12.25 -11.04
CA THR A 28 -0.10 -11.74 -11.83
C THR A 28 1.26 -12.09 -11.23
N ALA A 29 1.29 -12.86 -10.15
CA ALA A 29 2.52 -13.27 -9.48
C ALA A 29 3.44 -14.09 -10.39
N ARG A 30 4.75 -13.84 -10.24
CA ARG A 30 5.82 -14.56 -10.95
C ARG A 30 6.61 -15.38 -9.93
N PRO A 31 6.81 -16.69 -10.17
CA PRO A 31 7.65 -17.51 -9.30
C PRO A 31 9.06 -16.92 -9.20
N PHE A 32 9.63 -16.95 -7.99
CA PHE A 32 10.97 -16.44 -7.64
C PHE A 32 11.16 -14.91 -7.76
N GLU A 33 10.09 -14.15 -8.07
CA GLU A 33 10.12 -12.69 -8.16
C GLU A 33 9.08 -12.03 -7.22
N SER A 34 7.94 -12.69 -7.01
CA SER A 34 6.82 -12.10 -6.27
C SER A 34 6.80 -12.49 -4.80
N ASP A 35 6.38 -11.54 -4.00
CA ASP A 35 6.07 -11.68 -2.59
C ASP A 35 4.68 -12.30 -2.39
N LEU A 36 4.39 -12.68 -1.17
CA LEU A 36 3.07 -13.11 -0.73
C LEU A 36 2.60 -12.14 0.37
N ASP A 37 1.59 -11.35 0.06
CA ASP A 37 1.17 -10.22 0.87
C ASP A 37 -0.15 -10.52 1.59
N PHE A 38 -0.16 -10.42 2.92
CA PHE A 38 -1.36 -10.59 3.73
C PHE A 38 -1.72 -9.33 4.50
N THR A 39 -3.01 -9.06 4.62
CA THR A 39 -3.54 -8.14 5.63
C THR A 39 -4.15 -8.97 6.75
N LEU A 40 -3.62 -8.81 7.97
CA LEU A 40 -4.14 -9.44 9.19
C LEU A 40 -4.91 -8.40 9.99
N ILE A 41 -6.15 -8.70 10.33
CA ILE A 41 -6.92 -7.91 11.27
C ILE A 41 -6.93 -8.65 12.60
N LEU A 42 -6.47 -7.96 13.64
CA LEU A 42 -6.35 -8.49 14.99
C LEU A 42 -7.19 -7.65 15.96
N THR A 43 -7.70 -8.26 17.03
CA THR A 43 -8.41 -7.54 18.08
C THR A 43 -7.47 -6.79 19.02
N GLU A 44 -6.25 -7.29 19.18
CA GLU A 44 -5.19 -6.75 20.04
C GLU A 44 -3.83 -6.95 19.34
N PRO A 45 -2.78 -6.18 19.69
CA PRO A 45 -1.44 -6.41 19.18
C PRO A 45 -0.94 -7.83 19.51
N LEU A 46 -0.14 -8.39 18.62
CA LEU A 46 0.57 -9.65 18.92
C LEU A 46 1.50 -9.46 20.12
N THR A 47 1.61 -10.48 20.94
CA THR A 47 2.64 -10.57 21.98
C THR A 47 4.03 -10.77 21.34
N GLU A 48 5.09 -10.48 22.07
CA GLU A 48 6.46 -10.74 21.61
C GLU A 48 6.67 -12.22 21.23
N GLU A 49 6.06 -13.14 21.97
CA GLU A 49 6.13 -14.57 21.69
C GLU A 49 5.40 -14.93 20.38
N GLU A 50 4.20 -14.38 20.15
CA GLU A 50 3.45 -14.60 18.90
C GLU A 50 4.18 -13.99 17.69
N HIS A 51 4.84 -12.83 17.84
CA HIS A 51 5.70 -12.26 16.80
C HIS A 51 6.86 -13.21 16.45
N MET A 52 7.61 -13.66 17.45
CA MET A 52 8.72 -14.59 17.21
C MET A 52 8.24 -15.89 16.54
N GLN A 53 7.14 -16.46 17.01
CA GLN A 53 6.57 -17.67 16.41
C GLN A 53 6.11 -17.45 14.97
N LEU A 54 5.52 -16.29 14.64
CA LEU A 54 5.13 -15.95 13.28
C LEU A 54 6.36 -15.81 12.36
N ASP A 55 7.44 -15.18 12.86
CA ASP A 55 8.69 -15.02 12.12
C ASP A 55 9.35 -16.38 11.85
N GLU A 56 9.47 -17.25 12.87
CA GLU A 56 9.99 -18.61 12.71
C GLU A 56 9.17 -19.44 11.69
N ARG A 57 7.85 -19.32 11.75
CA ARG A 57 6.97 -19.98 10.78
C ARG A 57 7.16 -19.43 9.37
N THR A 58 7.32 -18.14 9.26
CA THR A 58 7.56 -17.45 7.97
C THR A 58 8.85 -17.93 7.33
N GLU A 59 9.95 -18.00 8.07
CA GLU A 59 11.22 -18.55 7.60
C GLU A 59 11.08 -20.03 7.16
N HIS A 60 10.35 -20.84 7.95
CA HIS A 60 10.08 -22.22 7.60
C HIS A 60 9.27 -22.34 6.29
N TRP A 61 8.25 -21.51 6.09
CA TRP A 61 7.48 -21.53 4.84
C TRP A 61 8.31 -21.07 3.65
N LEU A 62 9.11 -20.03 3.77
CA LEU A 62 10.01 -19.58 2.69
C LEU A 62 11.02 -20.66 2.31
N THR A 63 11.53 -21.43 3.29
CA THR A 63 12.42 -22.57 3.03
C THR A 63 11.70 -23.67 2.24
N ASN A 64 10.43 -23.98 2.56
CA ASN A 64 9.66 -25.04 1.91
C ASN A 64 9.04 -24.61 0.57
N TYR A 65 8.87 -23.31 0.35
CA TYR A 65 8.27 -22.74 -0.86
C TYR A 65 9.20 -21.69 -1.50
N PRO A 66 10.38 -22.09 -2.00
CA PRO A 66 11.43 -21.17 -2.44
C PRO A 66 11.07 -20.32 -3.66
N PHE A 67 9.93 -20.57 -4.29
CA PHE A 67 9.39 -19.75 -5.38
C PHE A 67 8.68 -18.47 -4.89
N VAL A 68 8.50 -18.28 -3.59
CA VAL A 68 8.05 -17.03 -2.97
C VAL A 68 9.27 -16.35 -2.37
N THR A 69 9.46 -15.07 -2.67
CA THR A 69 10.65 -14.32 -2.26
C THR A 69 10.55 -13.80 -0.84
N LYS A 70 9.33 -13.43 -0.42
CA LYS A 70 9.03 -12.83 0.88
C LYS A 70 7.58 -13.09 1.27
N ILE A 71 7.27 -13.07 2.56
CA ILE A 71 5.89 -12.96 3.06
C ILE A 71 5.80 -11.67 3.86
N ASP A 72 4.85 -10.81 3.49
CA ASP A 72 4.56 -9.57 4.19
C ASP A 72 3.21 -9.63 4.91
N TYR A 73 3.18 -9.02 6.10
CA TYR A 73 1.98 -8.91 6.91
C TYR A 73 1.68 -7.45 7.24
N ASP A 74 0.65 -6.88 6.59
CA ASP A 74 0.06 -5.62 7.01
C ASP A 74 -0.94 -5.87 8.14
N ILE A 75 -0.58 -5.46 9.35
CA ILE A 75 -1.40 -5.72 10.54
C ILE A 75 -2.25 -4.48 10.87
N GLY A 76 -3.58 -4.66 10.90
CA GLY A 76 -4.53 -3.67 11.38
C GLY A 76 -5.19 -4.11 12.69
N LEU A 77 -5.28 -3.21 13.66
CA LEU A 77 -6.07 -3.46 14.86
C LEU A 77 -7.54 -3.17 14.57
N LEU A 78 -8.44 -4.07 14.94
CA LEU A 78 -9.87 -3.96 14.66
C LEU A 78 -10.44 -2.61 15.08
N GLY A 79 -10.07 -2.13 16.28
CA GLY A 79 -10.52 -0.83 16.79
C GLY A 79 -10.13 0.35 15.90
N ASP A 80 -8.92 0.31 15.29
CA ASP A 80 -8.47 1.34 14.36
C ASP A 80 -9.10 1.16 12.97
N VAL A 81 -9.22 -0.09 12.51
CA VAL A 81 -9.77 -0.41 11.18
C VAL A 81 -11.22 0.07 11.03
N ILE A 82 -12.02 -0.04 12.08
CA ILE A 82 -13.45 0.34 12.06
C ILE A 82 -13.73 1.76 12.56
N ARG A 83 -12.70 2.51 12.95
CA ARG A 83 -12.82 3.89 13.43
C ARG A 83 -13.28 4.82 12.30
N ASP A 84 -14.18 5.74 12.58
CA ASP A 84 -14.85 6.59 11.56
C ASP A 84 -13.87 7.41 10.71
N ASP A 85 -12.78 7.93 11.31
CA ASP A 85 -11.76 8.71 10.61
C ASP A 85 -10.84 7.86 9.72
N GLU A 86 -10.72 6.56 9.97
CA GLU A 86 -9.95 5.60 9.19
C GLU A 86 -10.81 4.75 8.24
N ALA A 87 -12.13 4.80 8.37
CA ALA A 87 -13.08 3.95 7.64
C ALA A 87 -12.95 4.10 6.11
N LEU A 88 -12.62 5.28 5.59
CA LEU A 88 -12.41 5.47 4.16
C LEU A 88 -11.13 4.78 3.67
N ARG A 89 -10.03 4.90 4.39
CA ARG A 89 -8.73 4.28 4.03
C ARG A 89 -8.83 2.77 4.09
N TRP A 90 -9.29 2.21 5.21
CA TRP A 90 -9.47 0.77 5.37
C TRP A 90 -10.56 0.22 4.45
N GLY A 91 -11.63 0.98 4.20
CA GLY A 91 -12.68 0.61 3.27
C GLY A 91 -12.14 0.43 1.84
N VAL A 92 -11.31 1.39 1.35
CA VAL A 92 -10.62 1.26 0.06
C VAL A 92 -9.68 0.06 0.08
N TRP A 93 -8.85 -0.05 1.10
CA TRP A 93 -7.87 -1.11 1.23
C TRP A 93 -8.54 -2.50 1.18
N LEU A 94 -9.49 -2.76 2.06
CA LEU A 94 -10.13 -4.07 2.15
C LEU A 94 -11.03 -4.40 0.95
N LYS A 95 -11.77 -3.41 0.40
CA LYS A 95 -12.73 -3.67 -0.70
C LYS A 95 -12.10 -3.70 -2.08
N SER A 96 -11.08 -2.87 -2.34
CA SER A 96 -10.55 -2.66 -3.69
C SER A 96 -9.23 -3.38 -3.92
N VAL A 97 -8.49 -3.68 -2.86
CA VAL A 97 -7.12 -4.24 -2.96
C VAL A 97 -7.04 -5.67 -2.45
N ASN A 98 -7.88 -6.03 -1.48
CA ASN A 98 -7.77 -7.28 -0.73
C ASN A 98 -8.82 -8.32 -1.11
N LEU A 99 -8.39 -9.59 -1.16
CA LEU A 99 -9.24 -10.78 -1.28
C LEU A 99 -9.42 -11.41 0.11
N PHE A 100 -10.64 -11.49 0.62
CA PHE A 100 -10.93 -12.15 1.89
C PHE A 100 -10.61 -13.64 1.86
N LEU A 101 -9.92 -14.14 2.89
CA LEU A 101 -9.55 -15.54 3.02
C LEU A 101 -10.27 -16.26 4.17
N ALA A 102 -10.21 -15.71 5.38
CA ALA A 102 -10.81 -16.36 6.57
C ALA A 102 -11.08 -15.37 7.73
N GLY A 103 -11.91 -15.80 8.68
CA GLY A 103 -12.31 -15.00 9.84
C GLY A 103 -13.60 -14.23 9.61
N GLU A 104 -13.73 -13.03 10.20
CA GLU A 104 -14.84 -12.11 9.95
C GLU A 104 -14.51 -11.19 8.77
N ASN A 105 -15.38 -11.18 7.75
CA ASN A 105 -15.20 -10.32 6.60
C ASN A 105 -15.71 -8.90 6.87
N LEU A 106 -14.81 -7.96 7.07
CA LEU A 106 -15.12 -6.56 7.32
C LEU A 106 -15.52 -5.77 6.07
N GLN A 107 -15.36 -6.31 4.86
CA GLN A 107 -15.69 -5.61 3.62
C GLN A 107 -17.15 -5.12 3.59
N SER A 108 -18.07 -5.88 4.19
CA SER A 108 -19.48 -5.51 4.27
C SER A 108 -19.77 -4.36 5.24
N ARG A 109 -18.89 -4.06 6.18
CA ARG A 109 -19.03 -2.97 7.15
C ARG A 109 -18.79 -1.60 6.53
N PHE A 110 -18.02 -1.54 5.46
CA PHE A 110 -17.70 -0.29 4.78
C PHE A 110 -18.73 0.05 3.70
N PRO A 111 -19.04 1.34 3.48
CA PRO A 111 -19.96 1.76 2.43
C PRO A 111 -19.41 1.38 1.05
N SER A 112 -20.27 1.39 0.05
CA SER A 112 -19.84 1.29 -1.34
C SER A 112 -18.99 2.51 -1.67
N LEU A 113 -17.73 2.27 -2.03
CA LEU A 113 -16.79 3.32 -2.36
C LEU A 113 -17.08 3.82 -3.78
N ARG A 114 -17.21 5.11 -3.91
CA ARG A 114 -17.26 5.78 -5.21
C ARG A 114 -16.00 6.63 -5.34
N PRO A 115 -15.40 6.69 -6.53
CA PRO A 115 -14.28 7.56 -6.78
C PRO A 115 -14.77 9.01 -6.73
N THR A 116 -14.56 9.65 -5.60
CA THR A 116 -14.90 11.05 -5.35
C THR A 116 -13.65 11.83 -4.98
N ARG A 117 -13.69 13.15 -5.17
CA ARG A 117 -12.64 14.06 -4.72
C ARG A 117 -12.40 13.93 -3.22
N ALA A 118 -13.46 13.89 -2.42
CA ALA A 118 -13.35 13.73 -0.97
C ALA A 118 -12.61 12.46 -0.57
N LEU A 119 -12.89 11.34 -1.26
CA LEU A 119 -12.16 10.09 -1.05
C LEU A 119 -10.67 10.25 -1.42
N GLY A 120 -10.36 10.85 -2.58
CA GLY A 120 -8.98 11.08 -3.00
C GLY A 120 -8.19 11.92 -1.99
N PHE A 121 -8.79 12.97 -1.42
CA PHE A 121 -8.17 13.77 -0.37
C PHE A 121 -7.98 12.98 0.93
N ALA A 122 -8.96 12.19 1.35
CA ALA A 122 -8.85 11.35 2.53
C ALA A 122 -7.73 10.31 2.40
N LEU A 123 -7.56 9.71 1.22
CA LEU A 123 -6.48 8.77 0.93
C LEU A 123 -5.09 9.43 0.97
N ASN A 124 -5.01 10.72 0.69
CA ASN A 124 -3.77 11.51 0.77
C ASN A 124 -3.53 12.16 2.15
N GLY A 125 -4.38 11.86 3.14
CA GLY A 125 -4.19 12.36 4.51
C GLY A 125 -2.81 12.00 5.06
N GLY A 126 -2.07 12.98 5.59
CA GLY A 126 -0.71 12.80 6.13
C GLY A 126 0.39 12.59 5.09
N LEU A 127 0.09 12.62 3.79
CA LEU A 127 1.06 12.37 2.72
C LEU A 127 2.31 13.25 2.82
N CYS A 128 2.13 14.57 2.96
CA CYS A 128 3.27 15.49 2.98
C CYS A 128 4.20 15.23 4.18
N GLU A 129 3.66 14.88 5.34
CA GLU A 129 4.46 14.54 6.51
C GLU A 129 5.21 13.22 6.31
N GLN A 130 4.56 12.24 5.69
CA GLN A 130 5.22 10.99 5.35
C GLN A 130 6.35 11.19 4.34
N LEU A 131 6.14 12.00 3.29
CA LEU A 131 7.18 12.30 2.31
C LEU A 131 8.35 13.10 2.91
N LYS A 132 8.10 13.96 3.91
CA LYS A 132 9.18 14.62 4.67
C LYS A 132 10.00 13.62 5.47
N THR A 133 9.36 12.63 6.08
CA THR A 133 10.05 11.53 6.78
C THR A 133 10.88 10.72 5.78
N ASP A 134 10.32 10.35 4.63
CA ASP A 134 11.03 9.64 3.58
C ASP A 134 12.24 10.44 3.07
N LEU A 135 12.07 11.75 2.89
CA LEU A 135 13.16 12.66 2.50
C LEU A 135 14.29 12.66 3.51
N PHE A 136 13.96 12.75 4.79
CA PHE A 136 14.96 12.70 5.86
C PHE A 136 15.75 11.38 5.86
N LEU A 137 15.07 10.25 5.67
CA LEU A 137 15.72 8.94 5.58
C LEU A 137 16.62 8.84 4.34
N LEU A 138 16.21 9.41 3.20
CA LEU A 138 17.03 9.51 2.00
C LEU A 138 18.27 10.38 2.22
N GLU A 139 18.13 11.55 2.86
CA GLU A 139 19.23 12.47 3.16
C GLU A 139 20.27 11.86 4.11
N THR A 140 19.83 11.02 5.02
CA THR A 140 20.69 10.32 5.99
C THR A 140 21.25 9.01 5.49
N GLY A 141 20.92 8.60 4.26
CA GLY A 141 21.39 7.34 3.65
C GLY A 141 20.79 6.08 4.30
N GLN A 142 19.64 6.22 4.96
CA GLN A 142 18.95 5.11 5.65
C GLN A 142 17.90 4.41 4.78
N VAL A 143 17.79 4.77 3.50
CA VAL A 143 16.83 4.19 2.56
C VAL A 143 17.49 3.09 1.75
N ALA A 144 16.97 1.87 1.86
CA ALA A 144 17.29 0.78 0.95
C ALA A 144 16.53 0.91 -0.38
N LEU A 145 16.91 0.12 -1.39
CA LEU A 145 16.26 0.14 -2.71
C LEU A 145 14.75 -0.16 -2.62
N LEU A 146 14.35 -1.15 -1.81
CA LEU A 146 12.93 -1.51 -1.60
C LEU A 146 12.12 -0.36 -1.00
N ASP A 147 12.73 0.41 -0.10
CA ASP A 147 12.09 1.59 0.51
C ASP A 147 11.91 2.70 -0.52
N SER A 148 12.89 2.87 -1.42
CA SER A 148 12.81 3.80 -2.55
C SER A 148 11.63 3.49 -3.46
N ASP A 149 11.42 2.22 -3.81
CA ASP A 149 10.26 1.77 -4.58
C ASP A 149 8.94 2.12 -3.87
N SER A 150 8.91 1.99 -2.55
CA SER A 150 7.74 2.36 -1.74
C SER A 150 7.47 3.86 -1.78
N ILE A 151 8.51 4.70 -1.80
CA ILE A 151 8.39 6.16 -1.98
C ILE A 151 7.80 6.50 -3.35
N VAL A 152 8.34 5.89 -4.43
CA VAL A 152 7.81 6.09 -5.79
C VAL A 152 6.33 5.68 -5.86
N LYS A 153 6.00 4.48 -5.37
CA LYS A 153 4.61 3.98 -5.32
C LYS A 153 3.69 4.92 -4.56
N ARG A 154 4.15 5.49 -3.45
CA ARG A 154 3.40 6.46 -2.66
C ARG A 154 3.11 7.73 -3.46
N ILE A 155 4.13 8.34 -4.07
CA ILE A 155 3.97 9.54 -4.88
C ILE A 155 3.00 9.30 -6.05
N VAL A 156 3.21 8.23 -6.81
CA VAL A 156 2.40 7.90 -8.00
C VAL A 156 0.94 7.65 -7.64
N ARG A 157 0.68 6.84 -6.60
CA ARG A 157 -0.69 6.56 -6.13
C ARG A 157 -1.36 7.80 -5.59
N SER A 158 -0.64 8.63 -4.84
CA SER A 158 -1.18 9.86 -4.28
C SER A 158 -1.49 10.90 -5.37
N ALA A 159 -0.71 10.97 -6.42
CA ALA A 159 -1.03 11.81 -7.58
C ALA A 159 -2.31 11.33 -8.29
N TYR A 160 -2.48 10.02 -8.43
CA TYR A 160 -3.71 9.44 -8.95
C TYR A 160 -4.93 9.76 -8.06
N HIS A 161 -4.78 9.75 -6.73
CA HIS A 161 -5.89 10.11 -5.83
C HIS A 161 -6.41 11.54 -6.07
N LEU A 162 -5.58 12.48 -6.54
CA LEU A 162 -6.03 13.84 -6.88
C LEU A 162 -7.00 13.89 -8.09
N ILE A 163 -6.91 12.88 -8.96
CA ILE A 163 -7.75 12.80 -10.17
C ILE A 163 -8.79 11.67 -10.11
N LEU A 164 -8.90 11.00 -8.97
CA LEU A 164 -9.75 9.82 -8.75
C LEU A 164 -11.20 10.05 -9.22
N GLU A 165 -11.76 11.23 -8.93
CA GLU A 165 -13.13 11.60 -9.34
C GLU A 165 -13.27 11.80 -10.85
N LYS A 166 -12.22 12.28 -11.51
CA LYS A 166 -12.23 12.50 -12.96
C LYS A 166 -12.02 11.21 -13.73
N ASP A 167 -11.12 10.37 -13.25
CA ASP A 167 -10.75 9.11 -13.90
C ASP A 167 -11.79 8.01 -13.67
N GLN A 168 -12.51 8.03 -12.54
CA GLN A 168 -13.57 7.08 -12.16
C GLN A 168 -13.12 5.62 -12.06
N SER A 169 -11.82 5.33 -12.06
CA SER A 169 -11.28 3.99 -11.85
C SER A 169 -10.71 3.83 -10.44
N PHE A 170 -10.48 2.61 -10.01
CA PHE A 170 -9.78 2.28 -8.77
C PHE A 170 -8.53 1.46 -9.12
N VAL A 171 -7.52 2.13 -9.67
CA VAL A 171 -6.27 1.51 -10.10
C VAL A 171 -5.19 1.69 -9.04
N HIS A 172 -4.38 0.67 -8.79
CA HIS A 172 -3.32 0.70 -7.78
C HIS A 172 -1.94 0.28 -8.31
N ASP A 173 -1.89 -0.40 -9.46
CA ASP A 173 -0.62 -0.85 -10.04
C ASP A 173 0.02 0.27 -10.88
N LEU A 174 1.34 0.38 -10.81
CA LEU A 174 2.08 1.45 -11.44
C LEU A 174 2.03 1.42 -12.97
N GLU A 175 1.96 0.24 -13.57
CA GLU A 175 1.90 0.12 -15.03
C GLU A 175 0.63 0.74 -15.60
N THR A 176 -0.52 0.47 -14.96
CA THR A 176 -1.80 1.07 -15.35
C THR A 176 -1.89 2.55 -14.96
N LEU A 177 -1.31 2.95 -13.81
CA LEU A 177 -1.29 4.35 -13.38
C LEU A 177 -0.45 5.26 -14.28
N ARG A 178 0.64 4.74 -14.87
CA ARG A 178 1.58 5.50 -15.69
C ARG A 178 0.88 6.27 -16.83
N PRO A 179 0.16 5.62 -17.77
CA PRO A 179 -0.52 6.34 -18.85
C PRO A 179 -1.61 7.29 -18.34
N ILE A 180 -2.28 6.95 -17.24
CA ILE A 180 -3.31 7.82 -16.64
C ILE A 180 -2.67 9.10 -16.13
N LEU A 181 -1.56 9.02 -15.38
CA LEU A 181 -0.89 10.23 -14.87
C LEU A 181 -0.35 11.11 -15.99
N PHE A 182 0.23 10.55 -17.05
CA PHE A 182 0.66 11.34 -18.22
C PHE A 182 -0.51 11.97 -18.98
N HIS A 183 -1.69 11.35 -18.97
CA HIS A 183 -2.89 11.94 -19.56
C HIS A 183 -3.39 13.14 -18.76
N TYR A 184 -3.46 13.02 -17.43
CA TYR A 184 -4.01 14.09 -16.57
C TYR A 184 -2.99 15.16 -16.17
N PHE A 185 -1.69 14.84 -16.20
CA PHE A 185 -0.59 15.74 -15.88
C PHE A 185 0.46 15.78 -17.00
N PRO A 186 0.07 16.17 -18.23
CA PRO A 186 0.97 16.13 -19.40
C PRO A 186 2.17 17.07 -19.26
N ASP A 187 2.03 18.14 -18.47
CA ASP A 187 3.07 19.14 -18.25
C ASP A 187 3.96 18.85 -17.03
N GLU A 188 3.85 17.63 -16.46
CA GLU A 188 4.64 17.22 -15.28
C GLU A 188 5.72 16.19 -15.66
N PRO A 189 6.89 16.66 -16.11
CA PRO A 189 7.94 15.77 -16.60
C PRO A 189 8.59 14.92 -15.48
N ARG A 190 8.44 15.29 -14.20
CA ARG A 190 9.06 14.58 -13.09
C ARG A 190 8.45 13.19 -12.85
N PHE A 191 7.28 12.89 -13.37
CA PHE A 191 6.78 11.53 -13.40
C PHE A 191 7.68 10.61 -14.24
N LEU A 192 8.36 11.13 -15.29
CA LEU A 192 9.32 10.34 -16.06
C LEU A 192 10.51 9.89 -15.19
N SER A 193 11.06 10.79 -14.35
CA SER A 193 12.17 10.44 -13.47
C SER A 193 11.77 9.43 -12.39
N LEU A 194 10.56 9.56 -11.82
CA LEU A 194 10.04 8.59 -10.86
C LEU A 194 9.90 7.20 -11.47
N PHE A 195 9.25 7.10 -12.62
CA PHE A 195 9.09 5.82 -13.30
C PHE A 195 10.43 5.25 -13.78
N ALA A 196 11.37 6.09 -14.24
CA ALA A 196 12.70 5.65 -14.61
C ALA A 196 13.46 5.06 -13.41
N ALA A 197 13.41 5.72 -12.23
CA ALA A 197 14.02 5.19 -11.02
C ALA A 197 13.44 3.82 -10.63
N TYR A 198 12.11 3.68 -10.70
CA TYR A 198 11.42 2.43 -10.41
C TYR A 198 11.78 1.31 -11.41
N ASP A 199 11.73 1.59 -12.72
CA ASP A 199 12.01 0.62 -13.78
C ASP A 199 13.47 0.13 -13.79
N THR A 200 14.41 1.04 -13.42
CA THR A 200 15.85 0.74 -13.38
C THR A 200 16.34 0.30 -12.01
N GLN A 201 15.42 0.16 -11.06
CA GLN A 201 15.74 -0.18 -9.67
C GLN A 201 16.82 0.75 -9.08
N GLN A 202 16.65 2.05 -9.25
CA GLN A 202 17.52 3.08 -8.69
C GLN A 202 16.81 3.80 -7.54
N ILE A 203 17.61 4.33 -6.62
CA ILE A 203 17.09 5.15 -5.53
C ILE A 203 16.51 6.44 -6.11
N VAL A 204 15.26 6.76 -5.73
CA VAL A 204 14.59 8.01 -6.11
C VAL A 204 15.40 9.23 -5.67
N SER A 205 15.47 10.25 -6.50
CA SER A 205 16.28 11.42 -6.19
C SER A 205 15.68 12.27 -5.06
N LEU A 206 16.54 12.84 -4.21
CA LEU A 206 16.14 13.81 -3.18
C LEU A 206 15.39 15.00 -3.78
N GLU A 207 15.81 15.43 -4.97
CA GLU A 207 15.19 16.54 -5.67
C GLU A 207 13.75 16.24 -6.07
N ASP A 208 13.48 15.03 -6.57
CA ASP A 208 12.12 14.62 -6.93
C ASP A 208 11.22 14.53 -5.69
N VAL A 209 11.69 13.97 -4.59
CA VAL A 209 10.89 13.89 -3.36
C VAL A 209 10.57 15.28 -2.81
N ARG A 210 11.55 16.19 -2.76
CA ARG A 210 11.33 17.60 -2.36
C ARG A 210 10.30 18.29 -3.26
N TYR A 211 10.46 18.11 -4.56
CA TYR A 211 9.55 18.69 -5.54
C TYR A 211 8.12 18.20 -5.31
N PHE A 212 7.90 16.89 -5.13
CA PHE A 212 6.57 16.35 -4.94
C PHE A 212 5.93 16.72 -3.60
N ILE A 213 6.73 16.99 -2.54
CA ILE A 213 6.20 17.57 -1.30
C ILE A 213 5.53 18.93 -1.58
N ASP A 214 6.20 19.81 -2.29
CA ASP A 214 5.69 21.15 -2.64
C ASP A 214 4.52 21.04 -3.64
N TRP A 215 4.64 20.14 -4.61
CA TRP A 215 3.63 19.86 -5.62
C TRP A 215 2.30 19.40 -5.02
N PHE A 216 2.34 18.48 -4.03
CA PHE A 216 1.17 18.04 -3.29
C PHE A 216 0.64 19.12 -2.34
N SER A 217 1.52 19.80 -1.62
CA SER A 217 1.13 20.86 -0.68
C SER A 217 0.30 21.94 -1.39
N THR A 218 0.72 22.33 -2.59
CA THR A 218 -0.01 23.30 -3.41
C THR A 218 -1.37 22.76 -3.83
N ARG A 219 -1.42 21.55 -4.41
CA ARG A 219 -2.66 20.97 -4.97
C ARG A 219 -3.67 20.52 -3.93
N MET A 220 -3.22 20.14 -2.75
CA MET A 220 -4.11 19.79 -1.65
C MET A 220 -4.65 20.99 -0.89
N SER A 221 -3.99 22.15 -0.98
CA SER A 221 -4.43 23.41 -0.37
C SER A 221 -5.39 24.20 -1.27
N ASP A 222 -5.35 23.97 -2.59
CA ASP A 222 -6.15 24.72 -3.55
C ASP A 222 -7.43 23.97 -3.90
N GLU A 223 -8.54 24.40 -3.29
CA GLU A 223 -9.87 23.83 -3.56
C GLU A 223 -10.35 24.08 -5.00
N SER A 224 -9.68 24.93 -5.78
CA SER A 224 -10.11 25.37 -7.12
C SER A 224 -9.45 24.61 -8.28
N ILE A 225 -8.36 23.89 -8.04
CA ILE A 225 -7.55 23.26 -9.10
C ILE A 225 -8.08 21.87 -9.53
N LEU A 226 -9.06 21.32 -8.84
CA LEU A 226 -9.57 19.98 -9.14
C LEU A 226 -10.97 19.95 -9.69
#